data_92fcc0925edd6b19c7cc468bb3cde475
#
_entry.id   92fcc0925edd6b19c7cc468bb3cde475
#
_cell.length_a   1.000
_cell.length_b   1.000
_cell.length_c   1.000
_cell.angle_alpha   90.00
_cell.angle_beta   90.00
_cell.angle_gamma   90.00
#
_symmetry.space_group_name_H-M   'P 1'
#
loop_
_entity.id
_entity.type
_entity.pdbx_description
1 polymer ?
#
loop_
_entity_poly.entity_id
_entity_poly.type
_entity_poly.pdbx_seq_one_letter_code
_entity_poly.pdbx_strand_id
1 'polypeptide(L)'
;MKAVKMIQNFLKKNSSALSAAVFLSGSGTNAEKILARNAKNPHALWRPSVIVTERPGCDAAKRFAEMYNVPLVVHDLVAFYKAHGLEKTGCATEEGRAVRKLWTDALREMLKPYPIDFAIFAGFVPLTDIVEDFPCLNIHPGDLTVLDENGQRLLVGLHAIPVEMALMKHLPYLRSSVIVLESFRSTGVDGGALLGVSAPVPIDWTDEMHQTVDAAAAARIGKKRAEYKNDALGQIAADYLEKLKVNGDWVVFPQVVDDFAAGHFAYDRETGTVYYDGAPATGREYTAETL
;
A
#
# COMPACT_ATOMS: atom_id res chain seq x y z
N MET A 1 -4.61 38.22 5.32
CA MET A 1 -5.29 37.52 4.21
C MET A 1 -5.58 36.12 4.69
N LYS A 2 -6.84 35.67 4.71
CA LYS A 2 -7.16 34.25 4.98
C LYS A 2 -6.68 33.46 3.76
N ALA A 3 -5.76 32.51 3.98
CA ALA A 3 -5.37 31.55 2.93
C ALA A 3 -6.63 30.90 2.40
N VAL A 4 -6.86 30.99 1.10
CA VAL A 4 -7.95 30.24 0.44
C VAL A 4 -7.54 28.79 0.54
N LYS A 5 -8.24 28.00 1.36
CA LYS A 5 -8.03 26.55 1.47
C LYS A 5 -8.19 25.93 0.08
N MET A 6 -7.10 25.43 -0.49
CA MET A 6 -7.14 24.69 -1.77
C MET A 6 -7.41 23.22 -1.53
N ILE A 7 -8.61 22.89 -1.05
CA ILE A 7 -9.08 21.51 -0.96
C ILE A 7 -9.31 21.00 -2.37
N GLN A 8 -8.62 19.93 -2.75
CA GLN A 8 -8.71 19.30 -4.07
C GLN A 8 -9.28 17.89 -3.94
N ASN A 9 -10.19 17.54 -4.82
CA ASN A 9 -10.63 16.16 -4.97
C ASN A 9 -9.50 15.34 -5.64
N PHE A 10 -9.26 14.11 -5.20
CA PHE A 10 -8.30 13.21 -5.83
C PHE A 10 -8.72 12.81 -7.25
N LEU A 11 -10.01 12.68 -7.48
CA LEU A 11 -10.61 12.28 -8.73
C LEU A 11 -11.45 13.38 -9.35
N LYS A 12 -11.48 13.44 -10.68
CA LYS A 12 -12.44 14.25 -11.41
C LYS A 12 -13.80 13.55 -11.36
N LYS A 13 -14.87 14.29 -11.06
CA LYS A 13 -16.23 13.74 -11.10
C LYS A 13 -16.57 13.32 -12.54
N ASN A 14 -16.86 12.04 -12.72
CA ASN A 14 -17.33 11.46 -13.98
C ASN A 14 -18.76 10.95 -13.81
N SER A 15 -19.53 10.96 -14.89
CA SER A 15 -20.88 10.36 -14.94
C SER A 15 -20.87 8.85 -15.19
N SER A 16 -19.73 8.26 -15.52
CA SER A 16 -19.51 6.82 -15.76
C SER A 16 -18.69 6.20 -14.64
N ALA A 17 -18.75 4.87 -14.53
CA ALA A 17 -17.86 4.13 -13.63
C ALA A 17 -16.38 4.39 -13.97
N LEU A 18 -15.55 4.59 -12.95
CA LEU A 18 -14.13 4.84 -13.08
C LEU A 18 -13.37 3.58 -13.50
N SER A 19 -12.25 3.75 -14.17
CA SER A 19 -11.36 2.69 -14.59
C SER A 19 -10.16 2.59 -13.63
N ALA A 20 -9.92 1.41 -13.07
CA ALA A 20 -8.82 1.18 -12.13
C ALA A 20 -7.80 0.18 -12.68
N ALA A 21 -6.51 0.52 -12.60
CA ALA A 21 -5.43 -0.43 -12.78
C ALA A 21 -5.12 -1.13 -11.44
N VAL A 22 -5.00 -2.46 -11.44
CA VAL A 22 -4.71 -3.24 -10.23
C VAL A 22 -3.32 -3.82 -10.32
N PHE A 23 -2.44 -3.38 -9.43
CA PHE A 23 -1.03 -3.76 -9.38
C PHE A 23 -0.78 -4.77 -8.25
N LEU A 24 -0.10 -5.87 -8.54
CA LEU A 24 0.27 -6.88 -7.55
C LEU A 24 1.56 -7.63 -7.90
N SER A 25 2.32 -8.06 -6.89
CA SER A 25 3.61 -8.75 -7.03
C SER A 25 3.60 -10.20 -6.52
N GLY A 26 2.65 -10.59 -5.68
CA GLY A 26 2.69 -11.84 -4.91
C GLY A 26 1.40 -12.64 -4.97
N SER A 27 0.97 -13.16 -3.81
CA SER A 27 -0.21 -14.03 -3.69
C SER A 27 -1.53 -13.39 -4.10
N GLY A 28 -1.59 -12.04 -4.14
CA GLY A 28 -2.75 -11.28 -4.58
C GLY A 28 -3.95 -11.33 -3.63
N THR A 29 -3.77 -11.71 -2.37
CA THR A 29 -4.89 -11.85 -1.42
C THR A 29 -5.65 -10.55 -1.19
N ASN A 30 -4.96 -9.41 -1.14
CA ASN A 30 -5.59 -8.09 -1.06
C ASN A 30 -6.34 -7.75 -2.35
N ALA A 31 -5.75 -8.00 -3.53
CA ALA A 31 -6.42 -7.80 -4.81
C ALA A 31 -7.68 -8.67 -4.93
N GLU A 32 -7.63 -9.92 -4.46
CA GLU A 32 -8.78 -10.83 -4.47
C GLU A 32 -9.97 -10.26 -3.68
N LYS A 33 -9.73 -9.73 -2.47
CA LYS A 33 -10.81 -9.15 -1.65
C LYS A 33 -11.44 -7.94 -2.31
N ILE A 34 -10.62 -7.05 -2.88
CA ILE A 34 -11.08 -5.84 -3.56
C ILE A 34 -11.88 -6.18 -4.82
N LEU A 35 -11.32 -7.03 -5.68
CA LEU A 35 -11.96 -7.43 -6.93
C LEU A 35 -13.26 -8.23 -6.70
N ALA A 36 -13.25 -9.15 -5.71
CA ALA A 36 -14.46 -9.93 -5.37
C ALA A 36 -15.57 -9.03 -4.82
N ARG A 37 -15.25 -8.02 -3.98
CA ARG A 37 -16.21 -7.03 -3.50
C ARG A 37 -16.79 -6.20 -4.66
N ASN A 38 -15.94 -5.71 -5.53
CA ASN A 38 -16.36 -4.94 -6.72
C ASN A 38 -17.28 -5.77 -7.62
N ALA A 39 -16.93 -7.02 -7.91
CA ALA A 39 -17.69 -7.89 -8.80
C ALA A 39 -19.09 -8.26 -8.25
N LYS A 40 -19.25 -8.30 -6.92
CA LYS A 40 -20.54 -8.55 -6.27
C LYS A 40 -21.47 -7.33 -6.27
N ASN A 41 -20.94 -6.13 -6.48
CA ASN A 41 -21.70 -4.89 -6.48
C ASN A 41 -22.11 -4.49 -7.92
N PRO A 42 -23.38 -4.68 -8.34
CA PRO A 42 -23.83 -4.27 -9.68
C PRO A 42 -23.77 -2.75 -9.90
N HIS A 43 -23.75 -1.96 -8.81
CA HIS A 43 -23.69 -0.51 -8.81
C HIS A 43 -22.29 0.02 -8.47
N ALA A 44 -21.25 -0.82 -8.56
CA ALA A 44 -19.89 -0.37 -8.25
C ALA A 44 -19.49 0.79 -9.17
N LEU A 45 -18.91 1.81 -8.55
CA LEU A 45 -18.55 3.07 -9.20
C LEU A 45 -17.20 2.99 -9.94
N TRP A 46 -16.57 1.84 -9.92
CA TRP A 46 -15.32 1.59 -10.65
C TRP A 46 -15.30 0.17 -11.24
N ARG A 47 -14.42 -0.05 -12.22
CA ARG A 47 -14.15 -1.37 -12.82
C ARG A 47 -12.65 -1.55 -13.03
N PRO A 48 -12.10 -2.78 -12.87
CA PRO A 48 -10.72 -3.05 -13.26
C PRO A 48 -10.59 -2.91 -14.78
N SER A 49 -9.59 -2.13 -15.23
CA SER A 49 -9.28 -1.93 -16.66
C SER A 49 -8.06 -2.72 -17.10
N VAL A 50 -7.14 -2.99 -16.19
CA VAL A 50 -5.92 -3.76 -16.44
C VAL A 50 -5.37 -4.32 -15.14
N ILE A 51 -4.83 -5.54 -15.19
CA ILE A 51 -4.01 -6.13 -14.12
C ILE A 51 -2.54 -5.93 -14.49
N VAL A 52 -1.72 -5.52 -13.54
CA VAL A 52 -0.31 -5.19 -13.75
C VAL A 52 0.56 -5.96 -12.77
N THR A 53 1.64 -6.56 -13.25
CA THR A 53 2.65 -7.20 -12.40
C THR A 53 4.06 -7.02 -12.96
N GLU A 54 5.05 -6.91 -12.07
CA GLU A 54 6.46 -6.91 -12.44
C GLU A 54 7.08 -8.31 -12.45
N ARG A 55 6.26 -9.34 -12.17
CA ARG A 55 6.74 -10.74 -12.08
C ARG A 55 6.04 -11.62 -13.10
N PRO A 56 6.75 -12.16 -14.10
CA PRO A 56 6.16 -13.09 -15.09
C PRO A 56 5.54 -14.33 -14.46
N GLY A 57 6.03 -14.76 -13.28
CA GLY A 57 5.51 -15.91 -12.53
C GLY A 57 4.39 -15.57 -11.53
N CYS A 58 3.76 -14.40 -11.62
CA CYS A 58 2.65 -14.04 -10.72
C CYS A 58 1.35 -14.72 -11.16
N ASP A 59 1.07 -15.92 -10.65
CA ASP A 59 -0.12 -16.69 -11.00
C ASP A 59 -1.42 -16.00 -10.55
N ALA A 60 -1.39 -15.24 -9.46
CA ALA A 60 -2.54 -14.44 -9.03
C ALA A 60 -2.92 -13.39 -10.08
N ALA A 61 -1.95 -12.71 -10.69
CA ALA A 61 -2.21 -11.71 -11.72
C ALA A 61 -2.86 -12.34 -12.97
N LYS A 62 -2.35 -13.50 -13.41
CA LYS A 62 -2.94 -14.26 -14.54
C LYS A 62 -4.37 -14.68 -14.23
N ARG A 63 -4.57 -15.30 -13.05
CA ARG A 63 -5.90 -15.75 -12.61
C ARG A 63 -6.91 -14.61 -12.57
N PHE A 64 -6.56 -13.44 -12.06
CA PHE A 64 -7.47 -12.30 -11.99
C PHE A 64 -7.75 -11.70 -13.37
N ALA A 65 -6.75 -11.61 -14.25
CA ALA A 65 -6.96 -11.16 -15.62
C ALA A 65 -7.98 -12.04 -16.35
N GLU A 66 -7.84 -13.35 -16.23
CA GLU A 66 -8.78 -14.35 -16.80
C GLU A 66 -10.16 -14.25 -16.14
N MET A 67 -10.22 -14.28 -14.78
CA MET A 67 -11.48 -14.31 -14.02
C MET A 67 -12.36 -13.08 -14.27
N TYR A 68 -11.74 -11.91 -14.39
CA TYR A 68 -12.46 -10.63 -14.58
C TYR A 68 -12.47 -10.19 -16.05
N ASN A 69 -11.90 -11.00 -16.95
CA ASN A 69 -11.79 -10.70 -18.39
C ASN A 69 -11.21 -9.32 -18.67
N VAL A 70 -10.07 -9.01 -18.02
CA VAL A 70 -9.32 -7.76 -18.20
C VAL A 70 -7.90 -8.05 -18.68
N PRO A 71 -7.28 -7.13 -19.43
CA PRO A 71 -5.91 -7.28 -19.92
C PRO A 71 -4.91 -7.49 -18.77
N LEU A 72 -3.85 -8.27 -19.05
CA LEU A 72 -2.69 -8.44 -18.18
C LEU A 72 -1.46 -7.75 -18.80
N VAL A 73 -0.86 -6.85 -18.04
CA VAL A 73 0.44 -6.25 -18.36
C VAL A 73 1.50 -6.86 -17.45
N VAL A 74 2.51 -7.49 -18.03
CA VAL A 74 3.68 -8.03 -17.33
C VAL A 74 4.90 -7.25 -17.75
N HIS A 75 5.53 -6.54 -16.82
CA HIS A 75 6.75 -5.80 -17.06
C HIS A 75 7.86 -6.26 -16.13
N ASP A 76 8.63 -7.27 -16.57
CA ASP A 76 9.62 -7.96 -15.76
C ASP A 76 10.73 -7.03 -15.27
N LEU A 77 10.68 -6.68 -13.99
CA LEU A 77 11.64 -5.79 -13.36
C LEU A 77 13.05 -6.38 -13.32
N VAL A 78 13.16 -7.69 -13.04
CA VAL A 78 14.46 -8.36 -12.92
C VAL A 78 15.13 -8.45 -14.28
N ALA A 79 14.39 -8.89 -15.30
CA ALA A 79 14.93 -8.97 -16.67
C ALA A 79 15.32 -7.58 -17.20
N PHE A 80 14.52 -6.55 -16.88
CA PHE A 80 14.80 -5.18 -17.30
C PHE A 80 16.11 -4.65 -16.69
N TYR A 81 16.33 -4.85 -15.38
CA TYR A 81 17.57 -4.44 -14.72
C TYR A 81 18.78 -5.19 -15.27
N LYS A 82 18.67 -6.50 -15.48
CA LYS A 82 19.73 -7.31 -16.11
C LYS A 82 20.08 -6.84 -17.52
N ALA A 83 19.08 -6.49 -18.33
CA ALA A 83 19.30 -5.93 -19.66
C ALA A 83 20.05 -4.59 -19.63
N HIS A 84 20.04 -3.87 -18.49
CA HIS A 84 20.79 -2.64 -18.26
C HIS A 84 22.07 -2.85 -17.43
N GLY A 85 22.54 -4.09 -17.31
CA GLY A 85 23.80 -4.44 -16.62
C GLY A 85 23.75 -4.44 -15.11
N LEU A 86 22.56 -4.47 -14.50
CA LEU A 86 22.38 -4.46 -13.04
C LEU A 86 21.76 -5.78 -12.53
N GLU A 87 22.47 -6.46 -11.62
CA GLU A 87 21.98 -7.70 -10.98
C GLU A 87 20.93 -7.47 -9.90
N LYS A 88 20.89 -6.28 -9.30
CA LYS A 88 19.99 -5.94 -8.19
C LYS A 88 18.99 -4.88 -8.61
N THR A 89 17.71 -5.11 -8.32
CA THR A 89 16.60 -4.21 -8.66
C THR A 89 16.37 -3.07 -7.64
N GLY A 90 17.41 -2.65 -6.92
CA GLY A 90 17.30 -1.63 -5.88
C GLY A 90 17.44 -0.19 -6.41
N CYS A 91 16.92 0.78 -5.63
CA CYS A 91 17.07 2.22 -5.89
C CYS A 91 18.10 2.89 -4.96
N ALA A 92 18.97 2.12 -4.31
CA ALA A 92 19.97 2.65 -3.39
C ALA A 92 21.10 3.42 -4.10
N THR A 93 21.46 3.00 -5.33
CA THR A 93 22.49 3.64 -6.15
C THR A 93 21.85 4.57 -7.19
N GLU A 94 22.65 5.47 -7.76
CA GLU A 94 22.23 6.38 -8.81
C GLU A 94 21.85 5.61 -10.08
N GLU A 95 22.66 4.63 -10.47
CA GLU A 95 22.42 3.76 -11.63
C GLU A 95 21.11 2.98 -11.43
N GLY A 96 20.88 2.43 -10.23
CA GLY A 96 19.65 1.72 -9.90
C GLY A 96 18.42 2.60 -10.02
N ARG A 97 18.50 3.87 -9.59
CA ARG A 97 17.42 4.86 -9.75
C ARG A 97 17.21 5.25 -11.21
N ALA A 98 18.28 5.40 -11.99
CA ALA A 98 18.19 5.71 -13.42
C ALA A 98 17.50 4.58 -14.19
N VAL A 99 17.89 3.32 -13.93
CA VAL A 99 17.24 2.14 -14.55
C VAL A 99 15.79 2.01 -14.10
N ARG A 100 15.47 2.31 -12.82
CA ARG A 100 14.08 2.32 -12.33
C ARG A 100 13.22 3.34 -13.08
N LYS A 101 13.77 4.52 -13.36
CA LYS A 101 13.07 5.52 -14.16
C LYS A 101 12.77 5.02 -15.57
N LEU A 102 13.76 4.43 -16.25
CA LEU A 102 13.56 3.83 -17.58
C LEU A 102 12.51 2.71 -17.56
N TRP A 103 12.54 1.86 -16.53
CA TRP A 103 11.53 0.82 -16.32
C TRP A 103 10.13 1.41 -16.15
N THR A 104 9.99 2.46 -15.36
CA THR A 104 8.71 3.15 -15.17
C THR A 104 8.23 3.82 -16.49
N ASP A 105 9.14 4.44 -17.25
CA ASP A 105 8.79 5.05 -18.52
C ASP A 105 8.30 3.99 -19.54
N ALA A 106 8.95 2.82 -19.59
CA ALA A 106 8.49 1.70 -20.42
C ALA A 106 7.11 1.17 -19.94
N LEU A 107 6.89 1.09 -18.62
CA LEU A 107 5.58 0.71 -18.06
C LEU A 107 4.48 1.71 -18.48
N ARG A 108 4.76 3.03 -18.49
CA ARG A 108 3.84 4.06 -18.98
C ARG A 108 3.40 3.81 -20.41
N GLU A 109 4.37 3.48 -21.29
CA GLU A 109 4.06 3.14 -22.69
C GLU A 109 3.15 1.91 -22.81
N MET A 110 3.40 0.87 -22.01
CA MET A 110 2.57 -0.34 -21.98
C MET A 110 1.15 -0.07 -21.47
N LEU A 111 0.98 0.92 -20.60
CA LEU A 111 -0.32 1.27 -20.01
C LEU A 111 -1.15 2.24 -20.84
N LYS A 112 -0.59 2.94 -21.82
CA LYS A 112 -1.31 3.90 -22.68
C LYS A 112 -2.60 3.38 -23.33
N PRO A 113 -2.71 2.10 -23.75
CA PRO A 113 -3.94 1.59 -24.34
C PRO A 113 -5.13 1.47 -23.37
N TYR A 114 -4.90 1.54 -22.07
CA TYR A 114 -5.91 1.28 -21.07
C TYR A 114 -6.39 2.57 -20.41
N PRO A 115 -7.71 2.75 -20.22
CA PRO A 115 -8.22 3.86 -19.42
C PRO A 115 -7.85 3.62 -17.94
N ILE A 116 -7.26 4.63 -17.29
CA ILE A 116 -6.88 4.56 -15.87
C ILE A 116 -7.22 5.90 -15.21
N ASP A 117 -8.22 5.90 -14.34
CA ASP A 117 -8.57 7.06 -13.52
C ASP A 117 -7.79 7.03 -12.19
N PHE A 118 -7.52 5.82 -11.67
CA PHE A 118 -6.71 5.59 -10.48
C PHE A 118 -6.12 4.17 -10.47
N ALA A 119 -5.18 3.91 -9.56
CA ALA A 119 -4.61 2.58 -9.40
C ALA A 119 -4.73 2.05 -7.97
N ILE A 120 -4.72 0.73 -7.84
CA ILE A 120 -4.80 -0.04 -6.60
C ILE A 120 -3.53 -0.87 -6.49
N PHE A 121 -2.63 -0.51 -5.58
CA PHE A 121 -1.40 -1.26 -5.28
C PHE A 121 -1.69 -2.29 -4.20
N ALA A 122 -2.15 -3.46 -4.63
CA ALA A 122 -2.56 -4.55 -3.77
C ALA A 122 -1.39 -5.51 -3.49
N GLY A 123 -0.35 -5.01 -2.83
CA GLY A 123 0.91 -5.73 -2.59
C GLY A 123 1.89 -5.62 -3.76
N PHE A 124 1.88 -4.52 -4.48
CA PHE A 124 2.90 -4.18 -5.46
C PHE A 124 4.11 -3.58 -4.75
N VAL A 125 5.26 -4.24 -4.88
CA VAL A 125 6.46 -3.93 -4.08
C VAL A 125 7.38 -2.85 -4.70
N PRO A 126 7.55 -2.77 -6.04
CA PRO A 126 8.51 -1.85 -6.62
C PRO A 126 8.15 -0.38 -6.39
N LEU A 127 9.12 0.41 -5.92
CA LEU A 127 9.01 1.86 -5.98
C LEU A 127 8.95 2.31 -7.45
N THR A 128 8.01 3.17 -7.79
CA THR A 128 7.81 3.64 -9.16
C THR A 128 7.23 5.05 -9.17
N ASP A 129 7.62 5.84 -10.16
CA ASP A 129 7.10 7.19 -10.36
C ASP A 129 5.76 7.20 -11.15
N ILE A 130 5.15 6.04 -11.41
CA ILE A 130 3.80 5.94 -12.00
C ILE A 130 2.75 6.62 -11.12
N VAL A 131 3.04 6.78 -9.84
CA VAL A 131 2.19 7.49 -8.86
C VAL A 131 2.03 8.99 -9.15
N GLU A 132 2.81 9.52 -10.09
CA GLU A 132 2.70 10.92 -10.55
C GLU A 132 1.66 11.08 -11.68
N ASP A 133 1.26 9.98 -12.33
CA ASP A 133 0.39 10.00 -13.51
C ASP A 133 -1.10 9.93 -13.12
N PHE A 134 -1.42 9.20 -12.06
CA PHE A 134 -2.78 9.04 -11.50
C PHE A 134 -2.70 8.68 -10.00
N PRO A 135 -3.76 8.94 -9.22
CA PRO A 135 -3.80 8.55 -7.81
C PRO A 135 -3.61 7.04 -7.64
N CYS A 136 -2.68 6.63 -6.78
CA CYS A 136 -2.40 5.23 -6.48
C CYS A 136 -2.70 4.94 -5.01
N LEU A 137 -3.67 4.07 -4.74
CA LEU A 137 -3.99 3.61 -3.39
C LEU A 137 -3.09 2.45 -2.99
N ASN A 138 -2.54 2.50 -1.78
CA ASN A 138 -1.71 1.42 -1.25
C ASN A 138 -2.17 1.02 0.16
N ILE A 139 -2.10 -0.27 0.44
CA ILE A 139 -2.29 -0.82 1.80
C ILE A 139 -0.94 -0.99 2.48
N HIS A 140 -0.85 -0.53 3.71
CA HIS A 140 0.36 -0.56 4.53
C HIS A 140 0.08 -1.27 5.85
N PRO A 141 0.92 -2.27 6.25
CA PRO A 141 0.70 -3.06 7.46
C PRO A 141 1.25 -2.37 8.73
N GLY A 142 0.85 -1.13 8.94
CA GLY A 142 1.24 -0.30 10.10
C GLY A 142 0.24 0.82 10.32
N ASP A 143 0.06 1.21 11.58
CA ASP A 143 -0.75 2.38 11.96
C ASP A 143 0.02 3.66 11.66
N LEU A 144 -0.26 4.29 10.52
CA LEU A 144 0.39 5.54 10.12
C LEU A 144 -0.14 6.78 10.87
N THR A 145 -1.03 6.61 11.84
CA THR A 145 -1.40 7.66 12.81
C THR A 145 -0.43 7.75 13.99
N VAL A 146 0.39 6.70 14.21
CA VAL A 146 1.39 6.67 15.26
C VAL A 146 2.62 7.46 14.82
N LEU A 147 2.94 8.50 15.57
CA LEU A 147 4.05 9.39 15.28
C LEU A 147 5.18 9.18 16.30
N ASP A 148 6.42 9.43 15.86
CA ASP A 148 7.58 9.51 16.73
C ASP A 148 7.66 10.86 17.46
N GLU A 149 8.71 11.07 18.25
CA GLU A 149 8.98 12.29 19.00
C GLU A 149 9.20 13.54 18.11
N ASN A 150 9.51 13.34 16.82
CA ASN A 150 9.70 14.38 15.84
C ASN A 150 8.44 14.65 15.00
N GLY A 151 7.33 13.97 15.32
CA GLY A 151 6.07 14.06 14.56
C GLY A 151 6.11 13.34 13.21
N GLN A 152 7.07 12.42 13.01
CA GLN A 152 7.16 11.60 11.80
C GLN A 152 6.43 10.26 12.02
N ARG A 153 5.88 9.66 10.96
CA ARG A 153 5.25 8.34 11.02
C ARG A 153 6.24 7.30 11.52
N LEU A 154 5.90 6.63 12.62
CA LEU A 154 6.79 5.67 13.27
C LEU A 154 6.79 4.31 12.55
N LEU A 155 5.60 3.79 12.21
CA LEU A 155 5.42 2.42 11.73
C LEU A 155 5.48 2.37 10.20
N VAL A 156 6.61 2.78 9.62
CA VAL A 156 6.86 2.79 8.18
C VAL A 156 7.77 1.66 7.74
N GLY A 157 7.77 1.32 6.46
CA GLY A 157 8.67 0.34 5.86
C GLY A 157 7.97 -0.85 5.21
N LEU A 158 8.76 -1.75 4.63
CA LEU A 158 8.27 -2.85 3.81
C LEU A 158 7.97 -4.11 4.62
N HIS A 159 6.97 -4.88 4.20
CA HIS A 159 6.61 -6.20 4.75
C HIS A 159 6.33 -6.16 6.26
N ALA A 160 6.99 -7.00 7.05
CA ALA A 160 6.79 -7.11 8.49
C ALA A 160 7.51 -6.01 9.32
N ILE A 161 8.26 -5.10 8.71
CA ILE A 161 9.01 -4.07 9.45
C ILE A 161 8.12 -3.23 10.36
N PRO A 162 6.95 -2.70 9.92
CA PRO A 162 6.07 -1.94 10.80
C PRO A 162 5.55 -2.76 11.98
N VAL A 163 5.26 -4.05 11.75
CA VAL A 163 4.81 -4.97 12.79
C VAL A 163 5.93 -5.25 13.80
N GLU A 164 7.16 -5.51 13.33
CA GLU A 164 8.33 -5.68 14.20
C GLU A 164 8.55 -4.41 15.07
N MET A 165 8.42 -3.22 14.47
CA MET A 165 8.55 -1.96 15.20
C MET A 165 7.45 -1.80 16.25
N ALA A 166 6.20 -2.14 15.94
CA ALA A 166 5.10 -2.10 16.89
C ALA A 166 5.34 -3.05 18.07
N LEU A 167 5.82 -4.27 17.80
CA LEU A 167 6.19 -5.23 18.83
C LEU A 167 7.33 -4.72 19.71
N MET A 168 8.41 -4.20 19.13
CA MET A 168 9.53 -3.63 19.89
C MET A 168 9.14 -2.40 20.71
N LYS A 169 8.06 -1.71 20.36
CA LYS A 169 7.48 -0.60 21.12
C LYS A 169 6.39 -1.04 22.09
N HIS A 170 6.15 -2.34 22.23
CA HIS A 170 5.11 -2.92 23.08
C HIS A 170 3.73 -2.27 22.87
N LEU A 171 3.40 -1.97 21.60
CA LEU A 171 2.08 -1.40 21.32
C LEU A 171 0.97 -2.42 21.63
N PRO A 172 -0.20 -1.97 22.08
CA PRO A 172 -1.28 -2.88 22.48
C PRO A 172 -2.03 -3.50 21.30
N TYR A 173 -1.91 -2.93 20.12
CA TYR A 173 -2.60 -3.38 18.91
C TYR A 173 -1.83 -2.99 17.64
N LEU A 174 -2.24 -3.58 16.52
CA LEU A 174 -1.84 -3.23 15.17
C LEU A 174 -3.02 -2.62 14.40
N ARG A 175 -2.73 -1.86 13.34
CA ARG A 175 -3.70 -1.41 12.35
C ARG A 175 -3.08 -1.44 10.96
N SER A 176 -3.90 -1.70 9.95
CA SER A 176 -3.54 -1.44 8.55
C SER A 176 -3.95 -0.03 8.15
N SER A 177 -3.17 0.61 7.32
CA SER A 177 -3.43 1.96 6.80
C SER A 177 -3.56 1.96 5.29
N VAL A 178 -4.50 2.74 4.74
CA VAL A 178 -4.62 2.99 3.30
C VAL A 178 -4.22 4.43 3.00
N ILE A 179 -3.27 4.58 2.08
CA ILE A 179 -2.75 5.90 1.67
C ILE A 179 -2.90 6.09 0.16
N VAL A 180 -2.98 7.35 -0.27
CA VAL A 180 -2.65 7.72 -1.65
C VAL A 180 -1.16 7.91 -1.72
N LEU A 181 -0.47 7.08 -2.52
CA LEU A 181 0.98 7.15 -2.69
C LEU A 181 1.40 8.49 -3.31
N GLU A 182 2.50 9.02 -2.82
CA GLU A 182 3.24 10.12 -3.43
C GLU A 182 4.61 9.62 -3.90
N SER A 183 5.27 10.40 -4.75
CA SER A 183 6.62 10.06 -5.21
C SER A 183 7.55 9.93 -4.00
N PHE A 184 8.24 8.79 -3.90
CA PHE A 184 9.19 8.52 -2.82
C PHE A 184 10.34 9.53 -2.74
N ARG A 185 10.51 10.35 -3.78
CA ARG A 185 11.50 11.43 -3.84
C ARG A 185 11.05 12.67 -3.07
N SER A 186 9.73 12.86 -2.90
CA SER A 186 9.18 14.06 -2.25
C SER A 186 8.88 13.86 -0.77
N THR A 187 8.27 12.72 -0.40
CA THR A 187 7.74 12.50 0.96
C THR A 187 8.34 11.30 1.68
N GLY A 188 9.28 10.59 1.02
CA GLY A 188 9.80 9.33 1.54
C GLY A 188 8.85 8.15 1.31
N VAL A 189 9.20 7.00 1.89
CA VAL A 189 8.36 5.78 1.84
C VAL A 189 7.17 5.96 2.78
N ASP A 190 5.97 5.57 2.33
CA ASP A 190 4.71 5.65 3.08
C ASP A 190 4.28 7.08 3.48
N GLY A 191 4.76 8.10 2.75
CA GLY A 191 4.56 9.52 3.06
C GLY A 191 3.23 10.12 2.58
N GLY A 192 2.41 9.44 1.81
CA GLY A 192 1.23 10.01 1.15
C GLY A 192 0.02 10.29 2.06
N ALA A 193 -1.07 10.78 1.47
CA ALA A 193 -2.29 11.15 2.18
C ALA A 193 -2.96 9.93 2.81
N LEU A 194 -3.17 9.93 4.14
CA LEU A 194 -3.77 8.84 4.90
C LEU A 194 -5.29 8.90 4.82
N LEU A 195 -5.89 7.99 4.05
CA LEU A 195 -7.33 7.94 3.83
C LEU A 195 -8.06 7.20 4.95
N GLY A 196 -7.57 6.02 5.31
CA GLY A 196 -8.24 5.19 6.28
C GLY A 196 -7.32 4.27 7.05
N VAL A 197 -7.78 3.83 8.22
CA VAL A 197 -7.13 2.81 9.05
C VAL A 197 -8.14 1.73 9.41
N SER A 198 -7.67 0.50 9.63
CA SER A 198 -8.54 -0.57 10.15
C SER A 198 -8.90 -0.33 11.60
N ALA A 199 -9.92 -1.03 12.11
CA ALA A 199 -10.08 -1.22 13.54
C ALA A 199 -8.81 -1.81 14.18
N PRO A 200 -8.57 -1.59 15.48
CA PRO A 200 -7.43 -2.18 16.17
C PRO A 200 -7.47 -3.71 16.15
N VAL A 201 -6.35 -4.33 15.78
CA VAL A 201 -6.12 -5.78 15.89
C VAL A 201 -5.26 -6.01 17.13
N PRO A 202 -5.78 -6.55 18.24
CA PRO A 202 -5.06 -6.69 19.48
C PRO A 202 -3.80 -7.55 19.35
N ILE A 203 -2.77 -7.20 20.11
CA ILE A 203 -1.58 -8.03 20.34
C ILE A 203 -1.79 -8.73 21.68
N ASP A 204 -1.84 -10.06 21.65
CA ASP A 204 -2.07 -10.91 22.82
C ASP A 204 -0.76 -11.08 23.60
N TRP A 205 -0.34 -10.03 24.30
CA TRP A 205 0.89 -10.00 25.06
C TRP A 205 0.89 -11.00 26.23
N THR A 206 1.96 -11.78 26.32
CA THR A 206 2.30 -12.60 27.50
C THR A 206 3.68 -12.20 28.03
N ASP A 207 3.98 -12.54 29.27
CA ASP A 207 5.31 -12.28 29.87
C ASP A 207 6.43 -12.93 29.04
N GLU A 208 6.19 -14.14 28.53
CA GLU A 208 7.14 -14.86 27.66
C GLU A 208 7.36 -14.12 26.34
N MET A 209 6.28 -13.61 25.72
CA MET A 209 6.40 -12.85 24.49
C MET A 209 7.15 -11.53 24.70
N HIS A 210 6.90 -10.81 25.79
CA HIS A 210 7.67 -9.61 26.17
C HIS A 210 9.16 -9.91 26.26
N GLN A 211 9.53 -10.94 27.03
CA GLN A 211 10.93 -11.35 27.20
C GLN A 211 11.58 -11.74 25.86
N THR A 212 10.86 -12.47 25.01
CA THR A 212 11.34 -12.90 23.69
C THR A 212 11.59 -11.72 22.77
N VAL A 213 10.66 -10.77 22.72
CA VAL A 213 10.76 -9.56 21.90
C VAL A 213 11.93 -8.70 22.35
N ASP A 214 12.08 -8.47 23.66
CA ASP A 214 13.15 -7.64 24.23
C ASP A 214 14.53 -8.28 23.99
N ALA A 215 14.66 -9.60 24.21
CA ALA A 215 15.89 -10.32 23.95
C ALA A 215 16.28 -10.28 22.46
N ALA A 216 15.31 -10.46 21.54
CA ALA A 216 15.57 -10.40 20.13
C ALA A 216 15.93 -8.97 19.67
N ALA A 217 15.23 -7.95 20.18
CA ALA A 217 15.52 -6.55 19.90
C ALA A 217 16.95 -6.18 20.33
N ALA A 218 17.36 -6.57 21.53
CA ALA A 218 18.72 -6.36 22.01
C ALA A 218 19.77 -7.10 21.15
N ALA A 219 19.49 -8.33 20.73
CA ALA A 219 20.38 -9.13 19.89
C ALA A 219 20.56 -8.56 18.46
N ARG A 220 19.67 -7.69 18.00
CA ARG A 220 19.72 -7.04 16.66
C ARG A 220 20.63 -5.81 16.61
N ILE A 221 20.99 -5.25 17.76
CA ILE A 221 21.83 -4.03 17.83
C ILE A 221 23.14 -4.24 17.08
N GLY A 222 23.44 -3.34 16.14
CA GLY A 222 24.65 -3.40 15.32
C GLY A 222 24.65 -4.43 14.18
N LYS A 223 23.58 -5.22 14.02
CA LYS A 223 23.46 -6.22 12.95
C LYS A 223 22.70 -5.69 11.73
N LYS A 224 23.03 -6.24 10.56
CA LYS A 224 22.26 -5.99 9.33
C LYS A 224 21.01 -6.88 9.31
N ARG A 225 19.92 -6.40 8.67
CA ARG A 225 18.65 -7.13 8.59
C ARG A 225 18.77 -8.58 8.09
N ALA A 226 19.69 -8.85 7.16
CA ALA A 226 19.91 -10.21 6.65
C ALA A 226 20.36 -11.22 7.73
N GLU A 227 20.96 -10.75 8.83
CA GLU A 227 21.48 -11.58 9.92
C GLU A 227 20.40 -11.98 10.94
N TYR A 228 19.26 -11.29 10.97
CA TYR A 228 18.20 -11.54 11.96
C TYR A 228 16.78 -11.68 11.35
N LYS A 229 16.67 -11.70 10.03
CA LYS A 229 15.37 -11.72 9.31
C LYS A 229 14.39 -12.80 9.81
N ASN A 230 14.90 -13.94 10.27
CA ASN A 230 14.10 -15.10 10.68
C ASN A 230 14.29 -15.43 12.17
N ASP A 231 14.70 -14.48 13.00
CA ASP A 231 14.78 -14.67 14.44
C ASP A 231 13.38 -14.75 15.10
N ALA A 232 13.32 -14.96 16.41
CA ALA A 232 12.07 -15.13 17.14
C ALA A 232 11.12 -13.92 16.97
N LEU A 233 11.64 -12.67 16.99
CA LEU A 233 10.82 -11.49 16.73
C LEU A 233 10.29 -11.46 15.30
N GLY A 234 11.11 -11.85 14.32
CA GLY A 234 10.69 -11.95 12.91
C GLY A 234 9.56 -12.98 12.70
N GLN A 235 9.60 -14.10 13.42
CA GLN A 235 8.56 -15.13 13.40
C GLN A 235 7.25 -14.62 14.03
N ILE A 236 7.32 -14.03 15.22
CA ILE A 236 6.17 -13.42 15.89
C ILE A 236 5.54 -12.34 14.97
N ALA A 237 6.37 -11.48 14.38
CA ALA A 237 5.89 -10.44 13.48
C ALA A 237 5.21 -10.99 12.22
N ALA A 238 5.69 -12.13 11.68
CA ALA A 238 5.05 -12.79 10.54
C ALA A 238 3.65 -13.31 10.89
N ASP A 239 3.48 -13.92 12.08
CA ASP A 239 2.19 -14.41 12.54
C ASP A 239 1.19 -13.26 12.75
N TYR A 240 1.64 -12.16 13.35
CA TYR A 240 0.82 -10.97 13.54
C TYR A 240 0.54 -10.24 12.22
N LEU A 241 1.44 -10.28 11.25
CA LEU A 241 1.19 -9.75 9.92
C LEU A 241 0.05 -10.50 9.21
N GLU A 242 -0.02 -11.84 9.35
CA GLU A 242 -1.14 -12.61 8.82
C GLU A 242 -2.46 -12.31 9.55
N LYS A 243 -2.44 -12.17 10.88
CA LYS A 243 -3.62 -11.72 11.66
C LYS A 243 -4.07 -10.33 11.20
N LEU A 244 -3.14 -9.39 11.01
CA LEU A 244 -3.42 -8.03 10.57
C LEU A 244 -3.99 -8.02 9.15
N LYS A 245 -3.47 -8.83 8.25
CA LYS A 245 -3.99 -8.98 6.89
C LYS A 245 -5.47 -9.35 6.90
N VAL A 246 -5.85 -10.37 7.66
CA VAL A 246 -7.24 -10.87 7.71
C VAL A 246 -8.19 -9.86 8.36
N ASN A 247 -7.78 -9.27 9.50
CA ASN A 247 -8.65 -8.42 10.32
C ASN A 247 -8.48 -6.92 10.05
N GLY A 248 -7.43 -6.54 9.33
CA GLY A 248 -7.11 -5.15 8.96
C GLY A 248 -7.21 -4.93 7.46
N ASP A 249 -6.23 -5.45 6.66
CA ASP A 249 -6.16 -5.16 5.22
C ASP A 249 -7.46 -5.49 4.49
N TRP A 250 -7.99 -6.70 4.70
CA TRP A 250 -9.18 -7.19 4.01
C TRP A 250 -10.47 -6.47 4.42
N VAL A 251 -10.42 -5.73 5.52
CA VAL A 251 -11.54 -4.90 6.00
C VAL A 251 -11.42 -3.48 5.44
N VAL A 252 -10.30 -2.82 5.68
CA VAL A 252 -10.15 -1.40 5.35
C VAL A 252 -9.97 -1.14 3.86
N PHE A 253 -9.15 -1.94 3.17
CA PHE A 253 -8.74 -1.60 1.80
C PHE A 253 -9.92 -1.63 0.81
N PRO A 254 -10.76 -2.70 0.76
CA PRO A 254 -11.91 -2.71 -0.14
C PRO A 254 -12.89 -1.56 0.09
N GLN A 255 -13.15 -1.18 1.34
CA GLN A 255 -14.07 -0.10 1.69
C GLN A 255 -13.51 1.26 1.28
N VAL A 256 -12.22 1.51 1.56
CA VAL A 256 -11.55 2.77 1.15
C VAL A 256 -11.50 2.91 -0.36
N VAL A 257 -11.29 1.82 -1.12
CA VAL A 257 -11.32 1.85 -2.60
C VAL A 257 -12.71 2.26 -3.10
N ASP A 258 -13.78 1.73 -2.52
CA ASP A 258 -15.14 2.08 -2.90
C ASP A 258 -15.46 3.55 -2.57
N ASP A 259 -15.12 4.03 -1.36
CA ASP A 259 -15.30 5.41 -0.94
C ASP A 259 -14.46 6.39 -1.79
N PHE A 260 -13.25 5.97 -2.18
CA PHE A 260 -12.39 6.76 -3.06
C PHE A 260 -13.02 6.92 -4.44
N ALA A 261 -13.51 5.83 -5.01
CA ALA A 261 -14.20 5.85 -6.30
C ALA A 261 -15.53 6.63 -6.25
N ALA A 262 -16.21 6.65 -5.09
CA ALA A 262 -17.39 7.47 -4.86
C ALA A 262 -17.09 8.98 -4.77
N GLY A 263 -15.80 9.35 -4.64
CA GLY A 263 -15.36 10.74 -4.54
C GLY A 263 -15.61 11.37 -3.18
N HIS A 264 -15.70 10.56 -2.11
CA HIS A 264 -15.86 11.05 -0.74
C HIS A 264 -14.62 11.76 -0.22
N PHE A 265 -13.42 11.47 -0.77
CA PHE A 265 -12.16 12.01 -0.30
C PHE A 265 -11.73 13.28 -1.05
N ALA A 266 -11.26 14.26 -0.28
CA ALA A 266 -10.53 15.41 -0.75
C ALA A 266 -9.28 15.65 0.12
N TYR A 267 -8.34 16.46 -0.38
CA TYR A 267 -7.05 16.65 0.25
C TYR A 267 -6.61 18.11 0.19
N ASP A 268 -6.14 18.62 1.31
CA ASP A 268 -5.46 19.90 1.41
C ASP A 268 -3.95 19.66 1.48
N ARG A 269 -3.24 19.94 0.39
CA ARG A 269 -1.79 19.71 0.28
C ARG A 269 -0.94 20.59 1.21
N GLU A 270 -1.45 21.76 1.59
CA GLU A 270 -0.69 22.67 2.47
C GLU A 270 -0.67 22.15 3.91
N THR A 271 -1.80 21.62 4.36
CA THR A 271 -1.94 21.13 5.75
C THR A 271 -1.74 19.63 5.91
N GLY A 272 -1.72 18.86 4.81
CA GLY A 272 -1.73 17.40 4.84
C GLY A 272 -3.07 16.80 5.30
N THR A 273 -4.14 17.62 5.38
CA THR A 273 -5.43 17.17 5.90
C THR A 273 -6.23 16.47 4.82
N VAL A 274 -6.68 15.24 5.13
CA VAL A 274 -7.68 14.51 4.34
C VAL A 274 -9.07 14.89 4.84
N TYR A 275 -9.99 15.09 3.90
CA TYR A 275 -11.41 15.36 4.16
C TYR A 275 -12.23 14.18 3.63
N TYR A 276 -13.29 13.84 4.34
CA TYR A 276 -14.33 12.90 3.93
C TYR A 276 -15.68 13.63 3.96
N ASP A 277 -16.35 13.73 2.82
CA ASP A 277 -17.58 14.51 2.65
C ASP A 277 -17.50 15.94 3.22
N GLY A 278 -16.35 16.57 3.02
CA GLY A 278 -16.07 17.94 3.46
C GLY A 278 -15.69 18.11 4.93
N ALA A 279 -15.70 17.05 5.74
CA ALA A 279 -15.23 17.06 7.12
C ALA A 279 -13.78 16.53 7.23
N PRO A 280 -12.90 17.13 8.08
CA PRO A 280 -11.59 16.58 8.34
C PRO A 280 -11.66 15.13 8.86
N ALA A 281 -10.94 14.21 8.21
CA ALA A 281 -11.04 12.77 8.48
C ALA A 281 -9.74 12.02 8.16
N THR A 282 -8.57 12.62 8.38
CA THR A 282 -7.28 11.95 8.18
C THR A 282 -7.22 10.67 8.99
N GLY A 283 -7.01 9.52 8.32
CA GLY A 283 -6.97 8.22 8.98
C GLY A 283 -8.33 7.77 9.53
N ARG A 284 -9.42 7.97 8.78
CA ARG A 284 -10.76 7.49 9.12
C ARG A 284 -10.73 6.00 9.46
N GLU A 285 -11.33 5.60 10.58
CA GLU A 285 -11.43 4.19 10.98
C GLU A 285 -12.52 3.45 10.21
N TYR A 286 -12.17 2.24 9.75
CA TYR A 286 -13.06 1.30 9.07
C TYR A 286 -13.15 0.00 9.87
N THR A 287 -14.38 -0.44 10.11
CA THR A 287 -14.71 -1.69 10.79
C THR A 287 -15.27 -2.72 9.81
N ALA A 288 -15.30 -3.99 10.20
CA ALA A 288 -16.01 -5.00 9.43
C ALA A 288 -17.48 -4.59 9.29
N GLU A 289 -17.99 -4.58 8.05
CA GLU A 289 -19.41 -4.36 7.81
C GLU A 289 -20.20 -5.52 8.42
N THR A 290 -21.24 -5.21 9.18
CA THR A 290 -22.21 -6.22 9.62
C THR A 290 -22.98 -6.66 8.37
N LEU A 291 -22.85 -7.95 8.01
CA LEU A 291 -23.60 -8.58 6.92
C LEU A 291 -25.08 -8.66 7.23
#